data_d8a9cd5ae1f46178f04010a333c9e772
#
_entry.id   d8a9cd5ae1f46178f04010a333c9e772
#
_cell.length_a   1.000
_cell.length_b   1.000
_cell.length_c   1.000
_cell.angle_alpha   90.00
_cell.angle_beta   90.00
_cell.angle_gamma   90.00
#
_symmetry.space_group_name_H-M   'P 1'
#
loop_
_entity.id
_entity.type
_entity.pdbx_description
1 polymer ?
#
loop_
_entity_poly.entity_id
_entity_poly.type
_entity_poly.pdbx_seq_one_letter_code
_entity_poly.pdbx_strand_id
1 'polypeptide(L)'
;WRVLGMSELWDVYTIDRKKNGKICARGEQENLLKDEFHLWVMVWIKNPKTGKYLVSQRSADKDTDPLKWETVAGHSIAGDTSLDAALREVFEEVGITLEREKATVLATKVALTYDGFRHNWIRDSYYFETTEEPDLQRATTNEVIQTRWLTVAEIRKMYDHGDCCLNMKDIFGFEDNPVPSNRYQDIIGQVVSGKIDHPKESCHPRHKEMIYPINYGYVTGI
;
A
#
# COMPACT_ATOMS: atom_id res chain seq x y z
N TRP A 1 -23.74 5.93 6.39
CA TRP A 1 -24.72 6.26 5.35
C TRP A 1 -23.94 6.60 4.07
N ARG A 2 -23.62 5.59 3.22
CA ARG A 2 -23.24 5.87 1.82
C ARG A 2 -24.46 6.50 1.16
N VAL A 3 -24.35 7.75 0.77
CA VAL A 3 -25.30 8.35 -0.16
C VAL A 3 -25.16 7.57 -1.47
N LEU A 4 -26.20 6.85 -1.83
CA LEU A 4 -26.32 6.13 -3.10
C LEU A 4 -25.95 7.11 -4.24
N GLY A 5 -24.84 6.87 -4.92
CA GLY A 5 -24.52 7.51 -6.19
C GLY A 5 -23.31 8.44 -6.26
N MET A 6 -22.51 8.62 -5.20
CA MET A 6 -21.28 9.41 -5.33
C MET A 6 -20.06 8.46 -5.35
N SER A 7 -19.33 8.44 -6.44
CA SER A 7 -18.05 7.78 -6.55
C SER A 7 -17.06 8.38 -5.56
N GLU A 8 -16.20 7.53 -4.98
CA GLU A 8 -15.07 7.98 -4.18
C GLU A 8 -14.17 8.91 -5.00
N LEU A 9 -13.77 10.02 -4.40
CA LEU A 9 -12.90 11.01 -5.04
C LEU A 9 -11.49 10.88 -4.47
N TRP A 10 -10.48 10.89 -5.34
CA TRP A 10 -9.08 10.75 -4.99
C TRP A 10 -8.28 11.99 -5.42
N ASP A 11 -7.36 12.43 -4.59
CA ASP A 11 -6.36 13.40 -5.01
C ASP A 11 -5.44 12.78 -6.07
N VAL A 12 -5.06 13.60 -7.05
CA VAL A 12 -4.08 13.22 -8.07
C VAL A 12 -2.71 13.77 -7.69
N TYR A 13 -1.71 12.90 -7.78
CA TYR A 13 -0.33 13.18 -7.37
C TYR A 13 0.62 13.18 -8.56
N THR A 14 1.71 13.92 -8.41
CA THR A 14 2.91 13.79 -9.24
C THR A 14 3.79 12.67 -8.70
N ILE A 15 4.83 12.24 -9.44
CA ILE A 15 5.75 11.19 -9.01
C ILE A 15 6.53 11.56 -7.72
N ASP A 16 6.77 12.84 -7.48
CA ASP A 16 7.38 13.36 -6.25
C ASP A 16 6.36 13.56 -5.11
N ARG A 17 5.19 12.92 -5.23
CA ARG A 17 4.12 12.84 -4.23
C ARG A 17 3.50 14.18 -3.86
N LYS A 18 3.50 15.15 -4.75
CA LYS A 18 2.77 16.39 -4.58
C LYS A 18 1.39 16.28 -5.20
N LYS A 19 0.37 16.72 -4.47
CA LYS A 19 -0.97 16.88 -5.04
C LYS A 19 -0.91 17.94 -6.14
N ASN A 20 -1.43 17.62 -7.35
CA ASN A 20 -1.40 18.55 -8.47
C ASN A 20 -2.68 19.43 -8.56
N GLY A 21 -3.59 19.27 -7.59
CA GLY A 21 -4.86 20.01 -7.53
C GLY A 21 -6.00 19.38 -8.32
N LYS A 22 -5.75 18.29 -9.05
CA LYS A 22 -6.81 17.54 -9.74
C LYS A 22 -7.43 16.50 -8.80
N ILE A 23 -8.66 16.13 -9.12
CA ILE A 23 -9.41 15.06 -8.48
C ILE A 23 -9.76 14.01 -9.55
N CYS A 24 -9.62 12.75 -9.19
CA CYS A 24 -10.01 11.60 -10.00
C CYS A 24 -11.13 10.83 -9.29
N ALA A 25 -12.21 10.52 -9.97
CA ALA A 25 -13.25 9.67 -9.40
C ALA A 25 -12.86 8.18 -9.53
N ARG A 26 -13.24 7.37 -8.54
CA ARG A 26 -13.06 5.92 -8.59
C ARG A 26 -13.75 5.36 -9.84
N GLY A 27 -13.02 4.58 -10.63
CA GLY A 27 -13.44 4.08 -11.94
C GLY A 27 -12.93 4.90 -13.12
N GLU A 28 -12.40 6.11 -12.89
CA GLU A 28 -11.87 6.99 -13.91
C GLU A 28 -10.34 7.07 -13.95
N GLN A 29 -9.65 6.25 -13.17
CA GLN A 29 -8.18 6.28 -13.07
C GLN A 29 -7.45 5.98 -14.38
N GLU A 30 -8.13 5.38 -15.36
CA GLU A 30 -7.59 5.18 -16.71
C GLU A 30 -7.44 6.50 -17.48
N ASN A 31 -8.10 7.56 -17.04
CA ASN A 31 -8.01 8.92 -17.63
C ASN A 31 -6.82 9.72 -17.07
N LEU A 32 -6.08 9.18 -16.11
CA LEU A 32 -4.88 9.83 -15.59
C LEU A 32 -3.80 9.93 -16.68
N LEU A 33 -3.12 11.07 -16.72
CA LEU A 33 -2.00 11.29 -17.63
C LEU A 33 -0.78 10.44 -17.20
N LYS A 34 0.21 10.37 -18.09
CA LYS A 34 1.43 9.54 -17.86
C LYS A 34 2.28 9.99 -16.66
N ASP A 35 2.11 11.19 -16.18
CA ASP A 35 2.80 11.80 -15.03
C ASP A 35 1.85 12.00 -13.83
N GLU A 36 0.64 11.46 -13.91
CA GLU A 36 -0.38 11.54 -12.88
C GLU A 36 -0.58 10.19 -12.20
N PHE A 37 -0.72 10.22 -10.87
CA PHE A 37 -0.80 9.05 -10.01
C PHE A 37 -1.97 9.18 -9.05
N HIS A 38 -2.62 8.08 -8.73
CA HIS A 38 -3.44 7.98 -7.53
C HIS A 38 -2.67 7.28 -6.42
N LEU A 39 -3.07 7.51 -5.16
CA LEU A 39 -2.43 6.93 -3.99
C LEU A 39 -3.34 5.87 -3.38
N TRP A 40 -2.77 4.73 -3.01
CA TRP A 40 -3.42 3.71 -2.21
C TRP A 40 -2.47 3.15 -1.16
N VAL A 41 -3.02 2.47 -0.19
CA VAL A 41 -2.29 1.97 0.97
C VAL A 41 -2.50 0.47 1.15
N MET A 42 -1.51 -0.16 1.76
CA MET A 42 -1.56 -1.54 2.20
C MET A 42 -1.11 -1.59 3.66
N VAL A 43 -1.85 -2.29 4.50
CA VAL A 43 -1.59 -2.30 5.95
C VAL A 43 -1.39 -3.72 6.45
N TRP A 44 -0.19 -4.01 6.91
CA TRP A 44 0.17 -5.24 7.57
C TRP A 44 0.01 -5.11 9.08
N ILE A 45 -0.85 -5.92 9.66
CA ILE A 45 -1.14 -5.91 11.09
C ILE A 45 -0.65 -7.21 11.70
N LYS A 46 0.26 -7.12 12.67
CA LYS A 46 0.82 -8.28 13.38
C LYS A 46 0.34 -8.30 14.82
N ASN A 47 -0.03 -9.47 15.28
CA ASN A 47 -0.26 -9.69 16.69
C ASN A 47 1.09 -10.04 17.37
N PRO A 48 1.63 -9.17 18.23
CA PRO A 48 2.96 -9.36 18.81
C PRO A 48 3.02 -10.56 19.77
N LYS A 49 1.88 -11.01 20.32
CA LYS A 49 1.82 -12.18 21.22
C LYS A 49 1.92 -13.50 20.49
N THR A 50 1.33 -13.57 19.28
CA THR A 50 1.27 -14.82 18.50
C THR A 50 2.24 -14.85 17.33
N GLY A 51 2.79 -13.68 16.93
CA GLY A 51 3.61 -13.51 15.74
C GLY A 51 2.85 -13.64 14.41
N LYS A 52 1.52 -13.75 14.46
CA LYS A 52 0.66 -13.93 13.30
C LYS A 52 0.24 -12.59 12.70
N TYR A 53 -0.05 -12.60 11.40
CA TYR A 53 -0.55 -11.46 10.65
C TYR A 53 -2.05 -11.59 10.40
N LEU A 54 -2.76 -10.47 10.47
CA LEU A 54 -4.17 -10.39 10.11
C LEU A 54 -4.29 -10.45 8.59
N VAL A 55 -5.17 -11.34 8.11
CA VAL A 55 -5.61 -11.40 6.72
C VAL A 55 -7.13 -11.35 6.68
N SER A 56 -7.67 -10.73 5.65
CA SER A 56 -9.10 -10.58 5.40
C SER A 56 -9.49 -11.27 4.10
N GLN A 57 -10.69 -11.84 4.04
CA GLN A 57 -11.23 -12.40 2.82
C GLN A 57 -12.19 -11.41 2.17
N ARG A 58 -11.92 -11.09 0.92
CA ARG A 58 -12.73 -10.18 0.09
C ARG A 58 -14.14 -10.74 -0.10
N SER A 59 -15.14 -9.86 -0.14
CA SER A 59 -16.50 -10.27 -0.44
C SER A 59 -16.64 -10.77 -1.88
N ALA A 60 -17.70 -11.54 -2.13
CA ALA A 60 -18.00 -12.04 -3.47
C ALA A 60 -18.40 -10.93 -4.46
N ASP A 61 -18.81 -9.77 -3.95
CA ASP A 61 -19.28 -8.63 -4.74
C ASP A 61 -18.15 -7.69 -5.20
N LYS A 62 -16.88 -8.04 -4.91
CA LYS A 62 -15.73 -7.25 -5.36
C LYS A 62 -15.48 -7.47 -6.84
N ASP A 63 -15.24 -6.36 -7.57
CA ASP A 63 -14.98 -6.39 -9.03
C ASP A 63 -13.67 -7.11 -9.38
N THR A 64 -12.70 -7.09 -8.46
CA THR A 64 -11.39 -7.72 -8.65
C THR A 64 -11.12 -8.72 -7.54
N ASP A 65 -10.57 -9.88 -7.88
CA ASP A 65 -10.17 -10.92 -6.94
C ASP A 65 -11.23 -11.25 -5.87
N PRO A 66 -12.51 -11.50 -6.23
CA PRO A 66 -13.55 -11.86 -5.25
C PRO A 66 -13.16 -13.15 -4.51
N LEU A 67 -13.52 -13.22 -3.23
CA LEU A 67 -13.27 -14.35 -2.32
C LEU A 67 -11.78 -14.66 -2.04
N LYS A 68 -10.84 -13.94 -2.61
CA LYS A 68 -9.42 -14.09 -2.28
C LYS A 68 -9.07 -13.44 -0.94
N TRP A 69 -7.96 -13.91 -0.39
CA TRP A 69 -7.40 -13.38 0.85
C TRP A 69 -6.38 -12.28 0.56
N GLU A 70 -6.43 -11.25 1.39
CA GLU A 70 -5.51 -10.11 1.31
C GLU A 70 -5.20 -9.55 2.71
N THR A 71 -4.26 -8.63 2.81
CA THR A 71 -4.16 -7.70 3.93
C THR A 71 -5.05 -6.50 3.66
N VAL A 72 -5.35 -5.70 4.69
CA VAL A 72 -6.16 -4.48 4.51
C VAL A 72 -5.50 -3.56 3.49
N ALA A 73 -6.29 -3.10 2.53
CA ALA A 73 -5.81 -2.24 1.46
C ALA A 73 -6.92 -1.37 0.87
N GLY A 74 -6.64 -0.10 0.64
CA GLY A 74 -7.61 0.81 0.03
C GLY A 74 -7.00 2.09 -0.50
N HIS A 75 -7.83 2.95 -1.07
CA HIS A 75 -7.40 4.16 -1.72
C HIS A 75 -7.44 5.37 -0.78
N SER A 76 -6.46 6.26 -0.93
CA SER A 76 -6.50 7.57 -0.27
C SER A 76 -7.59 8.43 -0.91
N ILE A 77 -8.61 8.81 -0.14
CA ILE A 77 -9.63 9.75 -0.61
C ILE A 77 -9.09 11.17 -0.63
N ALA A 78 -9.76 12.04 -1.37
CA ALA A 78 -9.37 13.44 -1.48
C ALA A 78 -9.35 14.13 -0.12
N GLY A 79 -8.23 14.74 0.22
CA GLY A 79 -7.98 15.37 1.51
C GLY A 79 -7.16 14.53 2.47
N ASP A 80 -7.22 13.20 2.39
CA ASP A 80 -6.43 12.30 3.27
C ASP A 80 -4.93 12.46 3.05
N THR A 81 -4.18 12.22 4.11
CA THR A 81 -2.79 11.76 3.98
C THR A 81 -2.78 10.24 3.77
N SER A 82 -1.65 9.71 3.32
CA SER A 82 -1.46 8.25 3.19
C SER A 82 -1.74 7.50 4.51
N LEU A 83 -1.30 8.06 5.64
CA LEU A 83 -1.55 7.45 6.95
C LEU A 83 -3.01 7.57 7.38
N ASP A 84 -3.69 8.68 7.06
CA ASP A 84 -5.15 8.81 7.31
C ASP A 84 -5.90 7.69 6.58
N ALA A 85 -5.57 7.47 5.29
CA ALA A 85 -6.14 6.39 4.50
C ALA A 85 -5.89 5.02 5.14
N ALA A 86 -4.66 4.74 5.59
CA ALA A 86 -4.32 3.47 6.23
C ALA A 86 -5.16 3.20 7.49
N LEU A 87 -5.29 4.20 8.36
CA LEU A 87 -6.08 4.08 9.60
C LEU A 87 -7.57 3.93 9.31
N ARG A 88 -8.09 4.69 8.35
CA ARG A 88 -9.49 4.65 7.93
C ARG A 88 -9.84 3.27 7.34
N GLU A 89 -9.06 2.77 6.39
CA GLU A 89 -9.31 1.47 5.74
C GLU A 89 -9.31 0.32 6.76
N VAL A 90 -8.38 0.33 7.73
CA VAL A 90 -8.36 -0.70 8.77
C VAL A 90 -9.63 -0.67 9.62
N PHE A 91 -10.11 0.51 10.00
CA PHE A 91 -11.36 0.61 10.73
C PHE A 91 -12.57 0.19 9.87
N GLU A 92 -12.63 0.69 8.62
CA GLU A 92 -13.76 0.45 7.71
C GLU A 92 -13.90 -1.02 7.32
N GLU A 93 -12.80 -1.74 7.11
CA GLU A 93 -12.80 -3.13 6.65
C GLU A 93 -12.85 -4.16 7.77
N VAL A 94 -12.12 -3.93 8.87
CA VAL A 94 -11.94 -4.95 9.93
C VAL A 94 -12.30 -4.47 11.34
N GLY A 95 -12.74 -3.21 11.51
CA GLY A 95 -13.23 -2.65 12.77
C GLY A 95 -12.17 -2.43 13.85
N ILE A 96 -10.88 -2.51 13.53
CA ILE A 96 -9.76 -2.25 14.44
C ILE A 96 -9.42 -0.77 14.44
N THR A 97 -9.16 -0.20 15.62
CA THR A 97 -8.69 1.17 15.76
C THR A 97 -7.18 1.18 16.03
N LEU A 98 -6.40 1.66 15.07
CA LEU A 98 -4.94 1.75 15.21
C LEU A 98 -4.49 3.15 15.68
N GLU A 99 -3.43 3.16 16.48
CA GLU A 99 -2.81 4.40 16.94
C GLU A 99 -1.82 4.92 15.89
N ARG A 100 -1.98 6.17 15.48
CA ARG A 100 -1.17 6.84 14.45
C ARG A 100 0.33 6.77 14.72
N GLU A 101 0.70 6.93 15.98
CA GLU A 101 2.08 7.00 16.47
C GLU A 101 2.80 5.64 16.38
N LYS A 102 2.04 4.55 16.24
CA LYS A 102 2.57 3.19 16.08
C LYS A 102 2.79 2.80 14.62
N ALA A 103 2.50 3.69 13.68
CA ALA A 103 2.70 3.42 12.28
C ALA A 103 4.18 3.27 11.93
N THR A 104 4.52 2.20 11.24
CA THR A 104 5.83 2.04 10.60
C THR A 104 5.64 1.94 9.09
N VAL A 105 6.32 2.80 8.33
CA VAL A 105 6.33 2.71 6.87
C VAL A 105 7.30 1.60 6.47
N LEU A 106 6.79 0.58 5.78
CA LEU A 106 7.61 -0.53 5.28
C LEU A 106 8.23 -0.23 3.93
N ALA A 107 7.43 0.31 3.02
CA ALA A 107 7.84 0.57 1.66
C ALA A 107 6.89 1.55 0.97
N THR A 108 7.43 2.27 0.00
CA THR A 108 6.64 2.94 -1.03
C THR A 108 6.95 2.28 -2.37
N LYS A 109 5.93 1.90 -3.12
CA LYS A 109 6.05 1.37 -4.49
C LYS A 109 5.36 2.32 -5.46
N VAL A 110 5.94 2.44 -6.64
CA VAL A 110 5.37 3.20 -7.75
C VAL A 110 5.19 2.25 -8.92
N ALA A 111 4.02 2.25 -9.52
CA ALA A 111 3.75 1.56 -10.77
C ALA A 111 3.50 2.56 -11.89
N LEU A 112 4.00 2.23 -13.04
CA LEU A 112 3.96 3.07 -14.22
C LEU A 112 3.30 2.31 -15.39
N THR A 113 2.54 3.01 -16.20
CA THR A 113 1.85 2.39 -17.34
C THR A 113 2.80 1.73 -18.34
N TYR A 114 4.02 2.23 -18.46
CA TYR A 114 5.03 1.61 -19.32
C TYR A 114 5.63 0.30 -18.74
N ASP A 115 5.40 -0.01 -17.46
CA ASP A 115 5.74 -1.29 -16.84
C ASP A 115 4.62 -2.34 -17.02
N GLY A 116 3.61 -2.03 -17.86
CA GLY A 116 2.49 -2.93 -18.13
C GLY A 116 1.30 -2.78 -17.19
N PHE A 117 1.30 -1.77 -16.30
CA PHE A 117 0.13 -1.44 -15.49
C PHE A 117 -0.88 -0.62 -16.29
N ARG A 118 -2.17 -0.75 -15.95
CA ARG A 118 -3.26 -0.03 -16.64
C ARG A 118 -3.21 1.48 -16.42
N HIS A 119 -2.78 1.89 -15.22
CA HIS A 119 -2.67 3.29 -14.79
C HIS A 119 -1.55 3.42 -13.76
N ASN A 120 -1.05 4.63 -13.60
CA ASN A 120 0.00 4.90 -12.64
C ASN A 120 -0.57 4.99 -11.23
N TRP A 121 0.16 4.42 -10.27
CA TRP A 121 -0.19 4.53 -8.87
C TRP A 121 1.04 4.59 -7.97
N ILE A 122 0.83 5.17 -6.79
CA ILE A 122 1.76 5.13 -5.67
C ILE A 122 1.10 4.28 -4.59
N ARG A 123 1.85 3.36 -3.98
CA ARG A 123 1.38 2.56 -2.86
C ARG A 123 2.31 2.70 -1.68
N ASP A 124 1.77 3.12 -0.53
CA ASP A 124 2.45 3.05 0.74
C ASP A 124 2.05 1.80 1.49
N SER A 125 3.03 1.07 1.98
CA SER A 125 2.82 -0.10 2.83
C SER A 125 3.17 0.24 4.26
N TYR A 126 2.21 0.04 5.16
CA TYR A 126 2.34 0.29 6.59
C TYR A 126 2.40 -1.02 7.37
N TYR A 127 3.06 -0.97 8.51
CA TYR A 127 3.08 -2.02 9.50
C TYR A 127 2.62 -1.49 10.86
N PHE A 128 1.79 -2.28 11.53
CA PHE A 128 1.33 -2.04 12.88
C PHE A 128 1.37 -3.31 13.72
N GLU A 129 1.53 -3.15 15.01
CA GLU A 129 1.32 -4.20 15.99
C GLU A 129 0.11 -3.88 16.85
N THR A 130 -0.77 -4.86 17.01
CA THR A 130 -1.90 -4.77 17.93
C THR A 130 -2.32 -6.16 18.43
N THR A 131 -2.92 -6.19 19.61
CA THR A 131 -3.62 -7.36 20.14
C THR A 131 -5.14 -7.20 20.08
N GLU A 132 -5.63 -6.10 19.49
CA GLU A 132 -7.05 -5.90 19.24
C GLU A 132 -7.53 -6.91 18.20
N GLU A 133 -8.63 -7.60 18.51
CA GLU A 133 -9.23 -8.55 17.58
C GLU A 133 -10.12 -7.81 16.56
N PRO A 134 -10.15 -8.27 15.30
CA PRO A 134 -11.03 -7.69 14.29
C PRO A 134 -12.50 -7.90 14.70
N ASP A 135 -13.29 -6.86 14.49
CA ASP A 135 -14.74 -6.86 14.75
C ASP A 135 -15.50 -6.34 13.53
N LEU A 136 -15.97 -7.26 12.69
CA LEU A 136 -16.71 -6.92 11.48
C LEU A 136 -18.07 -6.26 11.77
N GLN A 137 -18.57 -6.27 13.01
CA GLN A 137 -19.76 -5.52 13.37
C GLN A 137 -19.47 -4.01 13.56
N ARG A 138 -18.22 -3.66 13.86
CA ARG A 138 -17.75 -2.27 13.91
C ARG A 138 -17.30 -1.77 12.54
N ALA A 139 -17.01 -2.69 11.62
CA ALA A 139 -16.64 -2.32 10.26
C ALA A 139 -17.79 -1.53 9.59
N THR A 140 -17.42 -0.56 8.76
CA THR A 140 -18.41 0.33 8.11
C THR A 140 -18.66 -0.04 6.65
N THR A 141 -17.92 -1.02 6.14
CA THR A 141 -18.10 -1.61 4.80
C THR A 141 -18.42 -3.10 4.89
N ASN A 142 -18.95 -3.66 3.80
CA ASN A 142 -19.21 -5.10 3.66
C ASN A 142 -18.17 -5.74 2.71
N GLU A 143 -16.99 -5.13 2.59
CA GLU A 143 -15.95 -5.56 1.65
C GLU A 143 -15.21 -6.81 2.14
N VAL A 144 -15.24 -7.09 3.44
CA VAL A 144 -14.63 -8.24 4.11
C VAL A 144 -15.71 -9.15 4.67
N ILE A 145 -15.62 -10.45 4.38
CA ILE A 145 -16.58 -11.46 4.88
C ILE A 145 -16.05 -12.24 6.08
N GLN A 146 -14.76 -12.37 6.23
CA GLN A 146 -14.11 -12.97 7.40
C GLN A 146 -12.64 -12.56 7.51
N THR A 147 -12.07 -12.77 8.70
CA THR A 147 -10.68 -12.50 9.00
C THR A 147 -10.00 -13.70 9.63
N ARG A 148 -8.68 -13.81 9.51
CA ARG A 148 -7.84 -14.84 10.16
C ARG A 148 -6.50 -14.26 10.60
N TRP A 149 -5.99 -14.78 11.70
CA TRP A 149 -4.60 -14.58 12.10
C TRP A 149 -3.77 -15.76 11.61
N LEU A 150 -2.82 -15.51 10.70
CA LEU A 150 -2.00 -16.52 10.04
C LEU A 150 -0.52 -16.23 10.19
N THR A 151 0.28 -17.28 10.30
CA THR A 151 1.73 -17.19 10.14
C THR A 151 2.09 -16.92 8.69
N VAL A 152 3.29 -16.39 8.44
CA VAL A 152 3.76 -16.16 7.06
C VAL A 152 3.82 -17.48 6.28
N ALA A 153 4.18 -18.59 6.93
CA ALA A 153 4.19 -19.90 6.29
C ALA A 153 2.79 -20.38 5.84
N GLU A 154 1.75 -20.09 6.64
CA GLU A 154 0.35 -20.38 6.26
C GLU A 154 -0.09 -19.47 5.10
N ILE A 155 0.25 -18.18 5.14
CA ILE A 155 -0.03 -17.23 4.05
C ILE A 155 0.66 -17.70 2.76
N ARG A 156 1.92 -18.15 2.83
CA ARG A 156 2.67 -18.66 1.67
C ARG A 156 1.96 -19.86 1.03
N LYS A 157 1.50 -20.81 1.84
CA LYS A 157 0.73 -21.96 1.32
C LYS A 157 -0.54 -21.55 0.59
N MET A 158 -1.27 -20.59 1.14
CA MET A 158 -2.48 -20.06 0.50
C MET A 158 -2.16 -19.29 -0.78
N TYR A 159 -1.06 -18.53 -0.78
CA TYR A 159 -0.60 -17.80 -1.95
C TYR A 159 -0.20 -18.76 -3.09
N ASP A 160 0.58 -19.79 -2.79
CA ASP A 160 1.03 -20.81 -3.75
C ASP A 160 -0.15 -21.62 -4.32
N HIS A 161 -1.22 -21.78 -3.54
CA HIS A 161 -2.48 -22.40 -3.98
C HIS A 161 -3.33 -21.47 -4.85
N GLY A 162 -3.05 -20.17 -4.87
CA GLY A 162 -3.80 -19.17 -5.63
C GLY A 162 -4.98 -18.55 -4.89
N ASP A 163 -5.08 -18.76 -3.58
CA ASP A 163 -6.19 -18.25 -2.74
C ASP A 163 -6.01 -16.78 -2.34
N CYS A 164 -4.82 -16.20 -2.59
CA CYS A 164 -4.49 -14.85 -2.19
C CYS A 164 -4.43 -13.87 -3.38
N CYS A 165 -4.62 -12.59 -3.09
CA CYS A 165 -4.30 -11.52 -4.02
C CYS A 165 -2.79 -11.47 -4.30
N LEU A 166 -2.39 -11.02 -5.50
CA LEU A 166 -0.98 -11.04 -5.94
C LEU A 166 -0.05 -10.18 -5.07
N ASN A 167 -0.57 -9.10 -4.47
CA ASN A 167 0.19 -8.21 -3.61
C ASN A 167 0.58 -8.84 -2.26
N MET A 168 -0.07 -9.95 -1.86
CA MET A 168 0.26 -10.68 -0.64
C MET A 168 1.69 -11.23 -0.62
N LYS A 169 2.32 -11.42 -1.78
CA LYS A 169 3.73 -11.83 -1.87
C LYS A 169 4.71 -10.89 -1.17
N ASP A 170 4.32 -9.65 -0.94
CA ASP A 170 5.19 -8.66 -0.31
C ASP A 170 5.58 -9.03 1.12
N ILE A 171 4.71 -9.80 1.83
CA ILE A 171 5.03 -10.26 3.20
C ILE A 171 6.24 -11.20 3.23
N PHE A 172 6.53 -11.91 2.14
CA PHE A 172 7.62 -12.88 2.11
C PHE A 172 9.01 -12.23 2.20
N GLY A 173 9.12 -10.95 1.84
CA GLY A 173 10.34 -10.18 2.06
C GLY A 173 10.55 -9.72 3.50
N PHE A 174 9.52 -9.81 4.35
CA PHE A 174 9.62 -9.40 5.75
C PHE A 174 10.18 -10.52 6.66
N GLU A 175 10.16 -11.78 6.21
CA GLU A 175 10.78 -12.89 6.95
C GLU A 175 12.30 -12.83 6.92
N ASP A 176 12.87 -12.47 5.77
CA ASP A 176 14.31 -12.39 5.55
C ASP A 176 14.92 -11.09 6.11
N ASN A 177 14.09 -10.04 6.23
CA ASN A 177 14.42 -8.77 6.84
C ASN A 177 13.32 -8.43 7.85
N PRO A 178 13.48 -8.76 9.14
CA PRO A 178 12.55 -8.28 10.14
C PRO A 178 12.44 -6.76 10.00
N VAL A 179 11.20 -6.25 10.09
CA VAL A 179 10.90 -4.82 9.98
C VAL A 179 12.05 -4.01 10.54
N PRO A 180 12.74 -3.18 9.76
CA PRO A 180 13.88 -2.46 10.27
C PRO A 180 13.44 -1.71 11.51
N SER A 181 13.97 -2.08 12.67
CA SER A 181 13.79 -1.29 13.88
C SER A 181 14.21 0.14 13.54
N ASN A 182 13.25 1.01 13.31
CA ASN A 182 13.35 2.48 13.22
C ASN A 182 14.59 3.09 12.52
N ARG A 183 15.38 2.34 11.74
CA ARG A 183 16.59 2.86 11.07
C ARG A 183 16.32 4.10 10.21
N TYR A 184 15.11 4.25 9.69
CA TYR A 184 14.77 5.43 8.90
C TYR A 184 14.32 6.62 9.75
N GLN A 185 13.83 6.40 10.97
CA GLN A 185 13.49 7.51 11.88
C GLN A 185 14.75 8.25 12.34
N ASP A 186 15.85 7.53 12.48
CA ASP A 186 17.12 8.12 12.91
C ASP A 186 17.78 9.00 11.83
N ILE A 187 17.36 8.84 10.57
CA ILE A 187 17.88 9.62 9.43
C ILE A 187 16.86 10.61 8.84
N ILE A 188 15.59 10.57 9.27
CA ILE A 188 14.59 11.57 8.84
C ILE A 188 15.03 12.96 9.27
N GLY A 189 15.19 13.85 8.31
CA GLY A 189 15.66 15.21 8.53
C GLY A 189 17.19 15.38 8.61
N GLN A 190 17.96 14.31 8.49
CA GLN A 190 19.42 14.38 8.39
C GLN A 190 19.88 14.54 6.93
N VAL A 191 21.02 15.18 6.75
CA VAL A 191 21.74 15.21 5.47
C VAL A 191 22.50 13.89 5.34
N VAL A 192 22.11 13.06 4.37
CA VAL A 192 22.76 11.78 4.10
C VAL A 192 23.53 11.83 2.77
N SER A 193 24.66 11.13 2.71
CA SER A 193 25.38 10.94 1.47
C SER A 193 24.81 9.75 0.69
N GLY A 194 24.63 9.92 -0.60
CA GLY A 194 24.12 8.87 -1.48
C GLY A 194 24.87 8.84 -2.80
N LYS A 195 24.82 7.70 -3.48
CA LYS A 195 25.35 7.55 -4.84
C LYS A 195 24.18 7.51 -5.82
N ILE A 196 24.21 8.38 -6.80
CA ILE A 196 23.28 8.36 -7.93
C ILE A 196 23.89 7.45 -9.00
N ASP A 197 23.26 6.34 -9.31
CA ASP A 197 23.66 5.40 -10.36
C ASP A 197 22.86 5.57 -11.64
N HIS A 198 21.68 6.18 -11.56
CA HIS A 198 20.87 6.58 -12.71
C HIS A 198 20.49 8.07 -12.60
N PRO A 199 21.30 8.98 -13.18
CA PRO A 199 20.99 10.41 -13.18
C PRO A 199 19.67 10.71 -13.88
N LYS A 200 18.99 11.77 -13.42
CA LYS A 200 17.85 12.33 -14.13
C LYS A 200 18.19 12.55 -15.60
N GLU A 201 17.23 12.23 -16.48
CA GLU A 201 17.39 12.33 -17.95
C GLU A 201 18.38 11.34 -18.58
N SER A 202 18.97 10.42 -17.79
CA SER A 202 19.73 9.31 -18.36
C SER A 202 18.81 8.22 -18.89
N CYS A 203 19.29 7.45 -19.88
CA CYS A 203 18.55 6.33 -20.43
C CYS A 203 18.72 5.07 -19.58
N HIS A 204 17.70 4.22 -19.55
CA HIS A 204 17.80 2.92 -18.91
C HIS A 204 18.83 2.02 -19.66
N PRO A 205 19.72 1.29 -18.95
CA PRO A 205 20.78 0.52 -19.59
C PRO A 205 20.33 -0.51 -20.64
N ARG A 206 19.15 -1.14 -20.41
CA ARG A 206 18.57 -2.19 -21.29
C ARG A 206 17.42 -1.69 -22.16
N HIS A 207 16.80 -0.54 -21.81
CA HIS A 207 15.63 0.04 -22.47
C HIS A 207 15.93 1.50 -22.79
N LYS A 208 16.65 1.75 -23.87
CA LYS A 208 17.18 3.07 -24.22
C LYS A 208 16.11 4.12 -24.50
N GLU A 209 14.89 3.69 -24.80
CA GLU A 209 13.69 4.51 -24.94
C GLU A 209 13.15 5.04 -23.60
N MET A 210 13.58 4.42 -22.49
CA MET A 210 13.17 4.80 -21.14
C MET A 210 14.17 5.81 -20.57
N ILE A 211 13.67 7.01 -20.27
CA ILE A 211 14.43 8.09 -19.65
C ILE A 211 14.05 8.20 -18.18
N TYR A 212 15.01 8.26 -17.29
CA TYR A 212 14.76 8.45 -15.87
C TYR A 212 14.27 9.88 -15.59
N PRO A 213 13.05 10.09 -15.11
CA PRO A 213 12.50 11.44 -14.86
C PRO A 213 13.07 12.09 -13.61
N ILE A 214 13.73 11.31 -12.74
CA ILE A 214 14.37 11.76 -11.49
C ILE A 214 15.72 11.06 -11.32
N ASN A 215 16.54 11.51 -10.36
CA ASN A 215 17.74 10.81 -9.97
C ASN A 215 17.38 9.54 -9.18
N TYR A 216 17.93 8.41 -9.57
CA TYR A 216 17.87 7.15 -8.83
C TYR A 216 19.23 6.83 -8.25
N GLY A 217 19.25 6.33 -7.03
CA GLY A 217 20.49 5.99 -6.34
C GLY A 217 20.21 5.34 -4.99
N TYR A 218 21.23 5.16 -4.22
CA TYR A 218 21.17 4.56 -2.89
C TYR A 218 21.99 5.38 -1.89
N VAL A 219 21.56 5.32 -0.63
CA VAL A 219 22.28 5.94 0.48
C VAL A 219 23.41 5.00 0.90
N THR A 220 24.61 5.57 1.07
CA THR A 220 25.80 4.82 1.48
C THR A 220 26.01 4.93 2.97
N GLY A 221 26.42 3.85 3.62
CA GLY A 221 26.85 3.87 5.03
C GLY A 221 25.72 3.73 6.06
N ILE A 222 24.57 3.16 5.66
CA ILE A 222 23.50 2.79 6.60
C ILE A 222 23.52 1.28 6.82
#